data_7ba5ae79719494ac358e2072b0f80faa
#
_entry.id   7ba5ae79719494ac358e2072b0f80faa
#
_cell.length_a   1.000
_cell.length_b   1.000
_cell.length_c   1.000
_cell.angle_alpha   90.00
_cell.angle_beta   90.00
_cell.angle_gamma   90.00
#
_symmetry.space_group_name_H-M   'P 1'
#
loop_
_entity.id
_entity.type
_entity.pdbx_description
1 polymer ?
#
loop_
_entity_poly.entity_id
_entity_poly.type
_entity_poly.pdbx_seq_one_letter_code
_entity_poly.pdbx_strand_id
1 'polypeptide(L)'
;MTLQLPYLEGHRQDGPSSTCHIAGPHLRDLLARSSHGVPGAEESYGERVAQYYDVHPENPQPRTLNQMVQILGDDGLIAYPTDSCYALGCALGNSSGIERIRRIRHLGDKHHFTLVVSEFAQLGAFVEMDNWVFRAVKAATPGPYTFILKATREVPKMMQHPKKRTIGVRIPKHRTTLALLDALGSPLVSSTLLLPDHPEPLADGWTIKELLDHEVDAILDSGDCGLTPTTVVDLSGDEPEVVRVGAGDPGPFE
;
A
#
# COMPACT_ATOMS: atom_id res chain seq x y z
N MET A 1 11.21 45.83 -48.51
CA MET A 1 9.96 45.40 -49.15
C MET A 1 9.10 44.81 -48.05
N THR A 2 8.21 45.67 -47.57
CA THR A 2 7.35 45.49 -46.38
C THR A 2 6.07 44.86 -46.84
N LEU A 3 5.62 43.77 -46.25
CA LEU A 3 4.27 43.27 -46.42
C LEU A 3 3.63 42.98 -45.06
N GLN A 4 2.57 43.71 -44.91
CA GLN A 4 1.71 43.96 -43.76
C GLN A 4 0.70 42.82 -43.59
N LEU A 5 0.42 42.49 -42.32
CA LEU A 5 -0.66 41.59 -41.87
C LEU A 5 -2.04 42.25 -42.06
N PRO A 6 -3.11 41.48 -42.19
CA PRO A 6 -4.41 41.94 -41.71
C PRO A 6 -4.84 41.23 -40.42
N TYR A 7 -5.28 42.05 -39.53
CA TYR A 7 -6.05 41.87 -38.32
C TYR A 7 -7.45 41.29 -38.66
N LEU A 8 -7.88 40.23 -38.01
CA LEU A 8 -9.29 39.86 -37.95
C LEU A 8 -9.70 39.61 -36.51
N GLU A 9 -10.54 40.54 -36.06
CA GLU A 9 -11.32 40.45 -34.82
C GLU A 9 -12.40 39.36 -34.89
N GLY A 10 -12.73 38.81 -33.74
CA GLY A 10 -14.11 38.46 -33.41
C GLY A 10 -14.43 36.99 -33.27
N HIS A 11 -14.58 36.50 -32.11
CA HIS A 11 -15.80 36.06 -31.45
C HIS A 11 -15.48 35.20 -30.21
N ARG A 12 -15.80 35.77 -29.07
CA ARG A 12 -15.97 35.00 -27.81
C ARG A 12 -17.19 34.12 -28.00
N GLN A 13 -17.02 32.82 -27.79
CA GLN A 13 -18.11 31.95 -27.44
C GLN A 13 -17.77 31.28 -26.10
N ASP A 14 -18.51 31.68 -25.09
CA ASP A 14 -18.55 31.07 -23.78
C ASP A 14 -19.14 29.65 -23.93
N GLY A 15 -18.31 28.63 -23.70
CA GLY A 15 -18.75 27.24 -23.55
C GLY A 15 -18.64 26.80 -22.10
N PRO A 16 -19.57 26.03 -21.55
CA PRO A 16 -19.63 25.75 -20.12
C PRO A 16 -18.48 24.85 -19.68
N SER A 17 -17.79 25.27 -18.60
CA SER A 17 -16.80 24.48 -17.90
C SER A 17 -17.48 23.25 -17.27
N SER A 18 -17.31 22.08 -17.87
CA SER A 18 -17.65 20.81 -17.25
C SER A 18 -16.59 20.47 -16.22
N THR A 19 -16.80 20.92 -15.00
CA THR A 19 -16.05 20.42 -13.84
C THR A 19 -16.58 19.02 -13.53
N CYS A 20 -15.87 18.01 -14.02
CA CYS A 20 -16.13 16.63 -13.66
C CYS A 20 -15.67 16.43 -12.21
N HIS A 21 -16.56 16.64 -11.24
CA HIS A 21 -16.38 16.22 -9.86
C HIS A 21 -16.59 14.69 -9.82
N ILE A 22 -15.50 13.95 -9.93
CA ILE A 22 -15.50 12.56 -9.50
C ILE A 22 -15.41 12.60 -7.96
N ALA A 23 -16.57 12.63 -7.30
CA ALA A 23 -16.67 12.41 -5.88
C ALA A 23 -16.46 10.92 -5.62
N GLY A 24 -15.23 10.52 -5.36
CA GLY A 24 -14.93 9.23 -4.72
C GLY A 24 -15.55 9.22 -3.31
N PRO A 25 -15.91 8.06 -2.77
CA PRO A 25 -16.49 7.97 -1.44
C PRO A 25 -15.54 8.60 -0.42
N HIS A 26 -16.07 9.54 0.36
CA HIS A 26 -15.30 10.26 1.37
C HIS A 26 -14.69 9.28 2.36
N LEU A 27 -13.41 9.42 2.64
CA LEU A 27 -12.63 8.69 3.64
C LEU A 27 -13.34 8.59 5.01
N ARG A 28 -14.21 9.54 5.32
CA ARG A 28 -15.06 9.57 6.53
C ARG A 28 -16.09 8.45 6.59
N ASP A 29 -16.61 8.00 5.46
CA ASP A 29 -17.63 6.95 5.43
C ASP A 29 -17.04 5.54 5.65
N LEU A 30 -15.77 5.35 5.30
CA LEU A 30 -15.03 4.11 5.57
C LEU A 30 -14.67 3.99 7.07
N LEU A 31 -14.37 5.11 7.75
CA LEU A 31 -14.07 5.13 9.17
C LEU A 31 -15.33 5.02 10.07
N ALA A 32 -16.50 5.40 9.58
CA ALA A 32 -17.75 5.39 10.34
C ALA A 32 -18.37 3.99 10.49
N ARG A 33 -17.95 3.00 9.71
CA ARG A 33 -18.48 1.63 9.79
C ARG A 33 -17.83 0.75 10.86
N SER A 34 -16.73 1.20 11.47
CA SER A 34 -15.93 0.43 12.43
C SER A 34 -16.38 0.51 13.90
N SER A 35 -17.55 1.09 14.23
CA SER A 35 -17.94 1.35 15.63
C SER A 35 -19.16 0.58 16.13
N HIS A 36 -19.38 -0.66 15.67
CA HIS A 36 -20.37 -1.53 16.32
C HIS A 36 -19.65 -2.69 16.99
N GLY A 37 -19.22 -2.45 18.22
CA GLY A 37 -18.75 -3.48 19.14
C GLY A 37 -19.93 -4.37 19.54
N VAL A 38 -19.87 -5.65 19.15
CA VAL A 38 -20.69 -6.72 19.72
C VAL A 38 -19.80 -7.51 20.68
N PRO A 39 -20.13 -7.59 21.99
CA PRO A 39 -19.36 -8.41 22.91
C PRO A 39 -19.73 -9.88 22.76
N GLY A 40 -18.74 -10.75 22.58
CA GLY A 40 -18.83 -12.17 22.83
C GLY A 40 -19.42 -13.01 21.68
N ALA A 41 -18.69 -13.10 20.58
CA ALA A 41 -18.73 -14.27 19.73
C ALA A 41 -17.30 -14.86 19.74
N GLU A 42 -17.12 -16.02 20.35
CA GLU A 42 -16.08 -16.94 19.90
C GLU A 42 -16.42 -17.21 18.44
N GLU A 43 -15.84 -16.41 17.53
CA GLU A 43 -15.90 -16.69 16.10
C GLU A 43 -15.27 -18.05 15.92
N SER A 44 -16.11 -19.04 15.64
CA SER A 44 -15.67 -20.32 15.09
C SER A 44 -14.89 -19.96 13.82
N TYR A 45 -13.57 -19.98 13.90
CA TYR A 45 -12.68 -20.06 12.74
C TYR A 45 -12.93 -21.43 12.08
N GLY A 46 -14.12 -21.57 11.48
CA GLY A 46 -14.40 -22.68 10.58
C GLY A 46 -13.44 -22.55 9.41
N GLU A 47 -12.76 -23.64 9.08
CA GLU A 47 -11.82 -23.90 8.00
C GLU A 47 -11.96 -22.96 6.78
N ARG A 48 -11.55 -21.68 6.92
CA ARG A 48 -11.43 -20.79 5.78
C ARG A 48 -10.16 -21.17 5.05
N VAL A 49 -10.33 -21.70 3.85
CA VAL A 49 -9.24 -21.98 2.92
C VAL A 49 -8.99 -20.72 2.11
N ALA A 50 -7.75 -20.27 2.04
CA ALA A 50 -7.38 -19.11 1.25
C ALA A 50 -7.77 -19.28 -0.23
N GLN A 51 -8.41 -18.28 -0.80
CA GLN A 51 -8.71 -18.28 -2.23
C GLN A 51 -7.44 -17.94 -3.01
N TYR A 52 -7.13 -18.75 -4.04
CA TYR A 52 -5.95 -18.53 -4.88
C TYR A 52 -6.35 -17.91 -6.20
N TYR A 53 -5.70 -16.82 -6.57
CA TYR A 53 -5.99 -16.05 -7.77
C TYR A 53 -4.71 -15.83 -8.58
N ASP A 54 -4.62 -16.56 -9.68
CA ASP A 54 -3.59 -16.36 -10.70
C ASP A 54 -4.02 -15.23 -11.64
N VAL A 55 -3.18 -14.22 -11.80
CA VAL A 55 -3.41 -13.07 -12.68
C VAL A 55 -2.24 -12.84 -13.62
N HIS A 56 -2.55 -12.38 -14.82
CA HIS A 56 -1.52 -12.04 -15.79
C HIS A 56 -0.69 -10.85 -15.29
N PRO A 57 0.66 -10.96 -15.18
CA PRO A 57 1.53 -9.93 -14.58
C PRO A 57 1.46 -8.58 -15.30
N GLU A 58 1.34 -8.59 -16.63
CA GLU A 58 1.29 -7.36 -17.42
C GLU A 58 -0.13 -6.82 -17.65
N ASN A 59 -1.17 -7.66 -17.47
CA ASN A 59 -2.56 -7.27 -17.67
C ASN A 59 -3.48 -7.96 -16.67
N PRO A 60 -3.41 -7.59 -15.38
CA PRO A 60 -4.23 -8.20 -14.33
C PRO A 60 -5.71 -8.02 -14.64
N GLN A 61 -6.48 -9.09 -14.48
CA GLN A 61 -7.89 -9.10 -14.83
C GLN A 61 -8.71 -8.26 -13.85
N PRO A 62 -9.49 -7.26 -14.31
CA PRO A 62 -10.29 -6.39 -13.43
C PRO A 62 -11.26 -7.15 -12.53
N ARG A 63 -11.82 -8.27 -13.00
CA ARG A 63 -12.71 -9.12 -12.21
C ARG A 63 -12.01 -9.66 -10.97
N THR A 64 -10.79 -10.17 -11.11
CA THR A 64 -10.00 -10.69 -10.01
C THR A 64 -9.61 -9.59 -9.03
N LEU A 65 -9.18 -8.42 -9.55
CA LEU A 65 -8.88 -7.27 -8.70
C LEU A 65 -10.10 -6.83 -7.88
N ASN A 66 -11.29 -6.80 -8.46
CA ASN A 66 -12.54 -6.49 -7.76
C ASN A 66 -12.88 -7.52 -6.66
N GLN A 67 -12.55 -8.80 -6.88
CA GLN A 67 -12.71 -9.83 -5.85
C GLN A 67 -11.74 -9.59 -4.68
N MET A 68 -10.49 -9.20 -4.96
CA MET A 68 -9.55 -8.78 -3.92
C MET A 68 -10.06 -7.57 -3.13
N VAL A 69 -10.62 -6.57 -3.82
CA VAL A 69 -11.21 -5.38 -3.18
C VAL A 69 -12.38 -5.77 -2.27
N GLN A 70 -13.22 -6.72 -2.67
CA GLN A 70 -14.30 -7.23 -1.82
C GLN A 70 -13.75 -7.92 -0.57
N ILE A 71 -12.78 -8.82 -0.73
CA ILE A 71 -12.14 -9.52 0.40
C ILE A 71 -11.54 -8.51 1.38
N LEU A 72 -10.83 -7.50 0.88
CA LEU A 72 -10.25 -6.43 1.70
C LEU A 72 -11.33 -5.57 2.38
N GLY A 73 -12.46 -5.33 1.70
CA GLY A 73 -13.61 -4.61 2.24
C GLY A 73 -14.36 -5.37 3.33
N ASP A 74 -14.29 -6.70 3.33
CA ASP A 74 -14.86 -7.61 4.32
C ASP A 74 -13.85 -7.95 5.43
N ASP A 75 -12.94 -7.02 5.74
CA ASP A 75 -11.87 -7.16 6.75
C ASP A 75 -10.89 -8.32 6.49
N GLY A 76 -10.75 -8.75 5.25
CA GLY A 76 -9.84 -9.82 4.85
C GLY A 76 -8.37 -9.42 4.88
N LEU A 77 -7.53 -10.45 4.99
CA LEU A 77 -6.08 -10.38 4.89
C LEU A 77 -5.63 -11.12 3.63
N ILE A 78 -4.83 -10.47 2.80
CA ILE A 78 -4.32 -11.06 1.56
C ILE A 78 -2.80 -11.18 1.56
N ALA A 79 -2.29 -12.17 0.82
CA ALA A 79 -0.90 -12.17 0.35
C ALA A 79 -0.88 -11.67 -1.09
N TYR A 80 0.08 -10.79 -1.43
CA TYR A 80 0.14 -10.17 -2.75
C TYR A 80 1.59 -9.90 -3.17
N PRO A 81 1.89 -9.94 -4.49
CA PRO A 81 3.23 -9.75 -5.01
C PRO A 81 3.65 -8.28 -4.98
N THR A 82 4.95 -8.01 -4.93
CA THR A 82 5.53 -6.66 -5.10
C THR A 82 6.81 -6.70 -5.93
N ASP A 83 7.39 -5.53 -6.22
CA ASP A 83 8.68 -5.38 -6.90
C ASP A 83 9.90 -5.76 -6.04
N SER A 84 9.70 -6.29 -4.83
CA SER A 84 10.78 -6.78 -3.96
C SER A 84 10.55 -8.23 -3.53
N CYS A 85 9.43 -8.50 -2.85
CA CYS A 85 9.01 -9.82 -2.41
C CYS A 85 7.51 -9.81 -2.14
N TYR A 86 6.90 -10.97 -1.88
CA TYR A 86 5.51 -11.02 -1.43
C TYR A 86 5.31 -10.27 -0.11
N ALA A 87 4.11 -9.76 0.07
CA ALA A 87 3.71 -9.04 1.28
C ALA A 87 2.33 -9.49 1.75
N LEU A 88 2.08 -9.37 3.05
CA LEU A 88 0.76 -9.45 3.64
C LEU A 88 0.13 -8.07 3.61
N GLY A 89 -1.18 -7.99 3.31
CA GLY A 89 -1.90 -6.73 3.23
C GLY A 89 -3.34 -6.80 3.70
N CYS A 90 -3.80 -5.76 4.37
CA CYS A 90 -5.20 -5.58 4.76
C CYS A 90 -5.63 -4.12 4.53
N ALA A 91 -6.93 -3.85 4.56
CA ALA A 91 -7.45 -2.50 4.40
C ALA A 91 -7.01 -1.57 5.55
N LEU A 92 -6.93 -0.27 5.25
CA LEU A 92 -6.67 0.76 6.25
C LEU A 92 -7.79 0.76 7.31
N GLY A 93 -7.42 0.62 8.59
CA GLY A 93 -8.37 0.54 9.70
C GLY A 93 -8.79 -0.87 10.10
N ASN A 94 -8.45 -1.90 9.33
CA ASN A 94 -8.69 -3.29 9.68
C ASN A 94 -7.78 -3.74 10.83
N SER A 95 -8.27 -3.66 12.06
CA SER A 95 -7.53 -4.06 13.27
C SER A 95 -7.28 -5.57 13.33
N SER A 96 -8.27 -6.37 12.93
CA SER A 96 -8.16 -7.83 12.87
C SER A 96 -7.05 -8.27 11.91
N GLY A 97 -7.00 -7.67 10.71
CA GLY A 97 -5.95 -7.94 9.72
C GLY A 97 -4.55 -7.60 10.26
N ILE A 98 -4.40 -6.47 10.96
CA ILE A 98 -3.13 -6.07 11.58
C ILE A 98 -2.68 -7.09 12.63
N GLU A 99 -3.59 -7.55 13.50
CA GLU A 99 -3.27 -8.55 14.51
C GLU A 99 -2.92 -9.92 13.88
N ARG A 100 -3.59 -10.31 12.81
CA ARG A 100 -3.22 -11.51 12.02
C ARG A 100 -1.81 -11.38 11.43
N ILE A 101 -1.46 -10.24 10.85
CA ILE A 101 -0.10 -9.98 10.35
C ILE A 101 0.93 -10.09 11.48
N ARG A 102 0.65 -9.51 12.65
CA ARG A 102 1.53 -9.62 13.82
C ARG A 102 1.75 -11.06 14.23
N ARG A 103 0.67 -11.85 14.29
CA ARG A 103 0.71 -13.27 14.66
C ARG A 103 1.51 -14.08 13.65
N ILE A 104 1.20 -13.98 12.35
CA ILE A 104 1.87 -14.74 11.27
C ILE A 104 3.38 -14.47 11.26
N ARG A 105 3.76 -13.22 11.50
CA ARG A 105 5.16 -12.79 11.40
C ARG A 105 5.89 -12.72 12.75
N HIS A 106 5.24 -13.05 13.87
CA HIS A 106 5.74 -12.87 15.24
C HIS A 106 6.27 -11.46 15.50
N LEU A 107 5.53 -10.42 15.07
CA LEU A 107 5.95 -9.03 15.20
C LEU A 107 5.67 -8.46 16.58
N GLY A 108 6.67 -7.80 17.16
CA GLY A 108 6.48 -7.02 18.39
C GLY A 108 5.84 -5.64 18.14
N ASP A 109 5.47 -4.95 19.23
CA ASP A 109 4.77 -3.65 19.21
C ASP A 109 5.54 -2.52 18.52
N LYS A 110 6.86 -2.67 18.39
CA LYS A 110 7.74 -1.66 17.75
C LYS A 110 7.86 -1.81 16.24
N HIS A 111 7.20 -2.80 15.66
CA HIS A 111 7.26 -3.00 14.21
C HIS A 111 6.55 -1.85 13.47
N HIS A 112 7.21 -1.29 12.47
CA HIS A 112 6.61 -0.32 11.57
C HIS A 112 5.82 -1.03 10.47
N PHE A 113 4.50 -0.85 10.48
CA PHE A 113 3.71 -1.19 9.31
C PHE A 113 3.99 -0.20 8.18
N THR A 114 3.68 -0.61 6.98
CA THR A 114 3.87 0.20 5.78
C THR A 114 2.53 0.49 5.12
N LEU A 115 2.25 1.76 4.84
CA LEU A 115 1.17 2.16 3.95
C LEU A 115 1.66 2.06 2.51
N VAL A 116 1.00 1.21 1.73
CA VAL A 116 1.28 1.05 0.31
C VAL A 116 0.21 1.79 -0.47
N VAL A 117 0.64 2.71 -1.32
CA VAL A 117 -0.24 3.57 -2.14
C VAL A 117 0.13 3.46 -3.62
N SER A 118 -0.81 3.76 -4.51
CA SER A 118 -0.56 3.74 -5.96
C SER A 118 0.12 5.02 -6.47
N GLU A 119 -0.15 6.15 -5.81
CA GLU A 119 0.30 7.46 -6.27
C GLU A 119 0.96 8.28 -5.16
N PHE A 120 1.95 9.07 -5.55
CA PHE A 120 2.63 9.99 -4.65
C PHE A 120 1.68 11.03 -4.01
N ALA A 121 0.66 11.47 -4.74
CA ALA A 121 -0.32 12.45 -4.25
C ALA A 121 -1.10 11.96 -3.02
N GLN A 122 -1.32 10.65 -2.90
CA GLN A 122 -2.02 10.05 -1.75
C GLN A 122 -1.22 10.17 -0.45
N LEU A 123 0.12 10.24 -0.51
CA LEU A 123 0.98 10.30 0.69
C LEU A 123 0.70 11.51 1.56
N GLY A 124 0.38 12.67 0.95
CA GLY A 124 0.16 13.93 1.68
C GLY A 124 -0.99 13.89 2.69
N ALA A 125 -1.93 12.95 2.55
CA ALA A 125 -2.98 12.74 3.54
C ALA A 125 -2.49 12.02 4.80
N PHE A 126 -1.49 11.15 4.67
CA PHE A 126 -1.08 10.21 5.71
C PHE A 126 0.23 10.57 6.40
N VAL A 127 1.11 11.34 5.76
CA VAL A 127 2.43 11.69 6.30
C VAL A 127 2.77 13.16 6.12
N GLU A 128 3.55 13.66 7.07
CA GLU A 128 4.14 15.00 7.02
C GLU A 128 5.48 14.93 6.28
N MET A 129 5.68 15.82 5.31
CA MET A 129 6.91 15.87 4.51
C MET A 129 7.34 17.31 4.31
N ASP A 130 8.57 17.61 4.70
CA ASP A 130 9.26 18.85 4.32
C ASP A 130 9.67 18.83 2.83
N ASN A 131 10.04 19.98 2.29
CA ASN A 131 10.40 20.11 0.88
C ASN A 131 11.54 19.18 0.43
N TRP A 132 12.52 18.90 1.31
CA TRP A 132 13.62 18.02 0.97
C TRP A 132 13.18 16.55 1.01
N VAL A 133 12.40 16.14 2.01
CA VAL A 133 11.79 14.81 2.11
C VAL A 133 10.89 14.54 0.90
N PHE A 134 10.04 15.50 0.56
CA PHE A 134 9.19 15.42 -0.64
C PHE A 134 10.01 15.12 -1.90
N ARG A 135 11.12 15.85 -2.12
CA ARG A 135 11.97 15.64 -3.29
C ARG A 135 12.66 14.29 -3.27
N ALA A 136 13.18 13.87 -2.11
CA ALA A 136 13.85 12.59 -1.93
C ALA A 136 12.92 11.40 -2.20
N VAL A 137 11.74 11.39 -1.57
CA VAL A 137 10.75 10.32 -1.78
C VAL A 137 10.24 10.31 -3.22
N LYS A 138 9.95 11.48 -3.81
CA LYS A 138 9.48 11.58 -5.20
C LYS A 138 10.51 11.08 -6.21
N ALA A 139 11.79 11.31 -5.97
CA ALA A 139 12.86 10.86 -6.87
C ALA A 139 13.06 9.34 -6.84
N ALA A 140 12.76 8.68 -5.71
CA ALA A 140 12.98 7.24 -5.51
C ALA A 140 11.71 6.39 -5.66
N THR A 141 10.56 7.00 -5.93
CA THR A 141 9.27 6.31 -6.10
C THR A 141 8.68 6.51 -7.50
N PRO A 142 8.01 5.47 -8.08
CA PRO A 142 7.83 4.10 -7.55
C PRO A 142 9.13 3.30 -7.56
N GLY A 143 9.33 2.46 -6.52
CA GLY A 143 10.56 1.68 -6.40
C GLY A 143 10.65 0.82 -5.13
N PRO A 144 11.76 0.05 -4.99
CA PRO A 144 11.93 -0.92 -3.92
C PRO A 144 12.40 -0.27 -2.60
N TYR A 145 11.75 0.83 -2.22
CA TYR A 145 12.03 1.55 -0.98
C TYR A 145 10.84 1.56 -0.04
N THR A 146 11.13 1.66 1.25
CA THR A 146 10.17 1.97 2.31
C THR A 146 10.71 3.17 3.08
N PHE A 147 9.96 4.26 3.12
CA PHE A 147 10.33 5.47 3.84
C PHE A 147 9.59 5.54 5.17
N ILE A 148 10.31 5.74 6.27
CA ILE A 148 9.70 6.00 7.58
C ILE A 148 9.52 7.50 7.72
N LEU A 149 8.27 7.94 7.90
CA LEU A 149 7.88 9.34 7.95
C LEU A 149 6.98 9.63 9.15
N LYS A 150 6.87 10.89 9.57
CA LYS A 150 5.93 11.32 10.60
C LYS A 150 4.49 11.14 10.10
N ALA A 151 3.68 10.43 10.88
CA ALA A 151 2.29 10.14 10.52
C ALA A 151 1.39 11.31 10.86
N THR A 152 0.42 11.61 9.99
CA THR A 152 -0.69 12.53 10.28
C THR A 152 -1.73 11.87 11.21
N ARG A 153 -2.79 12.60 11.53
CA ARG A 153 -3.92 12.10 12.34
C ARG A 153 -4.80 11.09 11.59
N GLU A 154 -4.69 11.05 10.27
CA GLU A 154 -5.44 10.12 9.41
C GLU A 154 -4.94 8.67 9.53
N VAL A 155 -3.72 8.47 10.00
CA VAL A 155 -3.17 7.13 10.26
C VAL A 155 -3.61 6.65 11.65
N PRO A 156 -4.32 5.51 11.76
CA PRO A 156 -4.72 4.94 13.04
C PRO A 156 -3.53 4.70 13.97
N LYS A 157 -3.68 5.03 15.25
CA LYS A 157 -2.58 4.95 16.25
C LYS A 157 -1.95 3.57 16.37
N MET A 158 -2.73 2.51 16.20
CA MET A 158 -2.27 1.12 16.26
C MET A 158 -1.27 0.74 15.15
N MET A 159 -1.23 1.53 14.08
CA MET A 159 -0.32 1.34 12.93
C MET A 159 0.94 2.18 13.05
N GLN A 160 0.90 3.22 13.88
CA GLN A 160 2.04 4.10 14.10
C GLN A 160 3.03 3.48 15.08
N HIS A 161 4.31 3.84 14.93
CA HIS A 161 5.28 3.52 15.97
C HIS A 161 4.88 4.20 17.29
N PRO A 162 4.76 3.45 18.41
CA PRO A 162 4.10 3.94 19.64
C PRO A 162 4.76 5.19 20.25
N LYS A 163 6.06 5.38 20.06
CA LYS A 163 6.80 6.53 20.62
C LYS A 163 7.07 7.62 19.58
N LYS A 164 7.54 7.23 18.37
CA LYS A 164 7.96 8.18 17.33
C LYS A 164 6.79 8.76 16.54
N ARG A 165 5.61 8.11 16.58
CA ARG A 165 4.44 8.43 15.74
C ARG A 165 4.78 8.44 14.24
N THR A 166 5.59 7.50 13.84
CA THR A 166 6.01 7.31 12.45
C THR A 166 5.33 6.11 11.84
N ILE A 167 5.27 6.08 10.52
CA ILE A 167 4.72 5.00 9.70
C ILE A 167 5.65 4.78 8.50
N GLY A 168 5.77 3.55 8.03
CA GLY A 168 6.39 3.26 6.75
C GLY A 168 5.45 3.65 5.60
N VAL A 169 6.00 4.17 4.51
CA VAL A 169 5.25 4.41 3.26
C VAL A 169 6.01 3.84 2.07
N ARG A 170 5.28 3.36 1.06
CA ARG A 170 5.85 2.78 -0.14
C ARG A 170 4.94 3.00 -1.36
N ILE A 171 5.55 3.24 -2.51
CA ILE A 171 4.91 3.17 -3.82
C ILE A 171 5.66 2.10 -4.62
N PRO A 172 5.10 0.88 -4.77
CA PRO A 172 5.78 -0.22 -5.43
C PRO A 172 5.85 0.00 -6.94
N LYS A 173 6.93 -0.46 -7.56
CA LYS A 173 7.03 -0.53 -9.02
C LYS A 173 6.56 -1.92 -9.50
N HIS A 174 5.31 -2.26 -9.23
CA HIS A 174 4.74 -3.56 -9.55
C HIS A 174 3.33 -3.40 -10.13
N ARG A 175 3.14 -3.87 -11.36
CA ARG A 175 1.93 -3.59 -12.14
C ARG A 175 0.65 -4.12 -11.50
N THR A 176 0.67 -5.38 -11.06
CA THR A 176 -0.49 -6.02 -10.40
C THR A 176 -0.85 -5.30 -9.10
N THR A 177 0.14 -4.93 -8.30
CA THR A 177 -0.07 -4.22 -7.04
C THR A 177 -0.63 -2.82 -7.26
N LEU A 178 -0.11 -2.07 -8.24
CA LEU A 178 -0.63 -0.75 -8.57
C LEU A 178 -2.07 -0.84 -9.06
N ALA A 179 -2.39 -1.82 -9.92
CA ALA A 179 -3.75 -2.05 -10.41
C ALA A 179 -4.72 -2.44 -9.26
N LEU A 180 -4.26 -3.23 -8.27
CA LEU A 180 -5.04 -3.54 -7.07
C LEU A 180 -5.30 -2.29 -6.23
N LEU A 181 -4.30 -1.46 -5.99
CA LEU A 181 -4.41 -0.22 -5.23
C LEU A 181 -5.33 0.80 -5.91
N ASP A 182 -5.26 0.90 -7.24
CA ASP A 182 -6.15 1.75 -8.03
C ASP A 182 -7.61 1.27 -7.95
N ALA A 183 -7.83 -0.05 -8.04
CA ALA A 183 -9.16 -0.64 -7.87
C ALA A 183 -9.71 -0.46 -6.44
N LEU A 184 -8.84 -0.54 -5.43
CA LEU A 184 -9.20 -0.35 -4.02
C LEU A 184 -9.50 1.12 -3.69
N GLY A 185 -8.81 2.06 -4.33
CA GLY A 185 -8.96 3.50 -4.12
C GLY A 185 -8.49 4.01 -2.74
N SER A 186 -7.81 3.17 -1.97
CA SER A 186 -7.28 3.49 -0.63
C SER A 186 -5.96 2.77 -0.38
N PRO A 187 -5.14 3.22 0.60
CA PRO A 187 -3.92 2.53 0.96
C PRO A 187 -4.16 1.13 1.49
N LEU A 188 -3.21 0.23 1.24
CA LEU A 188 -3.08 -1.03 1.98
C LEU A 188 -2.13 -0.85 3.18
N VAL A 189 -2.50 -1.44 4.31
CA VAL A 189 -1.58 -1.68 5.41
C VAL A 189 -0.83 -2.95 5.12
N SER A 190 0.48 -2.88 5.09
CA SER A 190 1.31 -3.95 4.58
C SER A 190 2.50 -4.27 5.48
N SER A 191 2.95 -5.51 5.37
CA SER A 191 4.20 -6.01 5.92
C SER A 191 4.79 -7.06 5.00
N THR A 192 6.12 -7.06 4.81
CA THR A 192 6.83 -8.09 4.03
C THR A 192 6.44 -9.49 4.51
N LEU A 193 6.17 -10.43 3.59
CA LEU A 193 5.88 -11.81 3.94
C LEU A 193 7.18 -12.56 4.21
N LEU A 194 7.66 -12.46 5.45
CA LEU A 194 8.82 -13.16 5.97
C LEU A 194 8.38 -13.92 7.21
N LEU A 195 8.36 -15.24 7.14
CA LEU A 195 7.96 -16.09 8.26
C LEU A 195 9.10 -16.26 9.27
N PRO A 196 8.81 -16.44 10.57
CA PRO A 196 9.83 -16.53 11.61
C PRO A 196 10.87 -17.63 11.38
N ASP A 197 10.42 -18.78 10.85
CA ASP A 197 11.27 -19.96 10.64
C ASP A 197 11.88 -20.02 9.23
N HIS A 198 11.69 -18.97 8.43
CA HIS A 198 12.24 -18.84 7.08
C HIS A 198 13.30 -17.74 7.05
N PRO A 199 14.53 -18.03 6.56
CA PRO A 199 15.60 -17.04 6.49
C PRO A 199 15.34 -15.95 5.44
N GLU A 200 14.52 -16.25 4.43
CA GLU A 200 14.21 -15.40 3.30
C GLU A 200 12.70 -15.25 3.11
N PRO A 201 12.22 -14.15 2.50
CA PRO A 201 10.82 -14.01 2.11
C PRO A 201 10.37 -15.12 1.16
N LEU A 202 9.09 -15.46 1.19
CA LEU A 202 8.50 -16.38 0.22
C LEU A 202 8.41 -15.68 -1.15
N ALA A 203 8.77 -16.44 -2.22
CA ALA A 203 8.90 -15.89 -3.58
C ALA A 203 7.73 -16.22 -4.50
N ASP A 204 6.99 -17.29 -4.23
CA ASP A 204 5.92 -17.78 -5.11
C ASP A 204 4.60 -17.96 -4.38
N GLY A 205 3.49 -17.76 -5.10
CA GLY A 205 2.15 -17.77 -4.56
C GLY A 205 1.69 -19.18 -4.12
N TRP A 206 2.21 -20.24 -4.75
CA TRP A 206 1.80 -21.60 -4.40
C TRP A 206 2.40 -22.04 -3.05
N THR A 207 3.68 -21.81 -2.82
CA THR A 207 4.31 -22.05 -1.51
C THR A 207 3.61 -21.24 -0.41
N ILE A 208 3.20 -20.00 -0.71
CA ILE A 208 2.41 -19.18 0.23
C ILE A 208 1.07 -19.85 0.52
N LYS A 209 0.40 -20.38 -0.50
CA LYS A 209 -0.86 -21.13 -0.34
C LYS A 209 -0.69 -22.32 0.57
N GLU A 210 0.34 -23.12 0.36
CA GLU A 210 0.60 -24.33 1.18
C GLU A 210 0.88 -23.98 2.65
N LEU A 211 1.60 -22.88 2.91
CA LEU A 211 2.01 -22.51 4.27
C LEU A 211 0.96 -21.67 5.02
N LEU A 212 0.14 -20.89 4.30
CA LEU A 212 -0.76 -19.90 4.90
C LEU A 212 -2.22 -20.11 4.53
N ASP A 213 -2.61 -21.29 4.09
CA ASP A 213 -3.96 -21.60 3.59
C ASP A 213 -5.09 -21.22 4.56
N HIS A 214 -4.83 -21.32 5.87
CA HIS A 214 -5.80 -20.98 6.92
C HIS A 214 -5.48 -19.66 7.63
N GLU A 215 -4.40 -18.99 7.23
CA GLU A 215 -3.92 -17.77 7.88
C GLU A 215 -4.28 -16.49 7.08
N VAL A 216 -4.49 -16.61 5.76
CA VAL A 216 -4.91 -15.50 4.90
C VAL A 216 -6.24 -15.84 4.21
N ASP A 217 -6.96 -14.84 3.74
CA ASP A 217 -8.25 -15.05 3.06
C ASP A 217 -8.07 -15.22 1.55
N ALA A 218 -7.02 -14.61 0.99
CA ALA A 218 -6.69 -14.79 -0.42
C ALA A 218 -5.19 -14.61 -0.72
N ILE A 219 -4.77 -15.22 -1.81
CA ILE A 219 -3.45 -15.05 -2.39
C ILE A 219 -3.63 -14.56 -3.82
N LEU A 220 -3.08 -13.37 -4.10
CA LEU A 220 -2.99 -12.82 -5.44
C LEU A 220 -1.62 -13.20 -6.00
N ASP A 221 -1.60 -14.00 -7.07
CA ASP A 221 -0.38 -14.45 -7.71
C ASP A 221 -0.26 -13.85 -9.12
N SER A 222 0.86 -13.24 -9.41
CA SER A 222 1.21 -12.77 -10.76
C SER A 222 2.61 -13.21 -11.19
N GLY A 223 3.07 -14.31 -10.62
CA GLY A 223 4.40 -14.88 -10.82
C GLY A 223 5.36 -14.63 -9.67
N ASP A 224 6.55 -15.16 -9.81
CA ASP A 224 7.58 -15.11 -8.79
C ASP A 224 8.04 -13.69 -8.49
N CYS A 225 8.23 -13.41 -7.20
CA CYS A 225 8.83 -12.17 -6.71
C CYS A 225 10.31 -12.38 -6.37
N GLY A 226 11.01 -11.27 -6.13
CA GLY A 226 12.36 -11.30 -5.56
C GLY A 226 12.38 -11.81 -4.11
N LEU A 227 13.58 -12.08 -3.62
CA LEU A 227 13.84 -12.51 -2.24
C LEU A 227 14.43 -11.37 -1.37
N THR A 228 14.75 -10.23 -1.98
CA THR A 228 15.37 -9.11 -1.30
C THR A 228 14.32 -8.10 -0.86
N PRO A 229 14.12 -7.88 0.45
CA PRO A 229 13.20 -6.85 0.94
C PRO A 229 13.61 -5.44 0.50
N THR A 230 12.73 -4.48 0.68
CA THR A 230 13.00 -3.06 0.37
C THR A 230 14.16 -2.49 1.18
N THR A 231 14.88 -1.53 0.60
CA THR A 231 15.71 -0.60 1.38
C THR A 231 14.79 0.28 2.23
N VAL A 232 15.12 0.40 3.53
CA VAL A 232 14.35 1.18 4.50
C VAL A 232 15.14 2.42 4.89
N VAL A 233 14.55 3.59 4.69
CA VAL A 233 15.16 4.89 5.02
C VAL A 233 14.26 5.64 5.99
N ASP A 234 14.78 6.01 7.15
CA ASP A 234 14.08 6.89 8.11
C ASP A 234 14.35 8.35 7.72
N LEU A 235 13.28 9.04 7.31
CA LEU A 235 13.27 10.45 6.95
C LEU A 235 12.45 11.29 7.96
N SER A 236 12.19 10.73 9.14
CA SER A 236 11.42 11.42 10.19
C SER A 236 12.26 12.41 11.01
N GLY A 237 13.60 12.36 10.89
CA GLY A 237 14.57 13.27 11.47
C GLY A 237 14.94 14.42 10.55
N ASP A 238 16.02 15.15 10.92
CA ASP A 238 16.55 16.26 10.13
C ASP A 238 17.42 15.79 8.96
N GLU A 239 17.98 14.57 9.07
CA GLU A 239 18.84 13.93 8.07
C GLU A 239 18.31 12.52 7.76
N PRO A 240 18.58 11.98 6.55
CA PRO A 240 18.20 10.62 6.21
C PRO A 240 19.03 9.61 7.00
N GLU A 241 18.41 8.51 7.43
CA GLU A 241 19.06 7.37 8.07
C GLU A 241 18.70 6.08 7.32
N VAL A 242 19.69 5.39 6.74
CA VAL A 242 19.48 4.08 6.11
C VAL A 242 19.36 3.02 7.21
N VAL A 243 18.14 2.65 7.56
CA VAL A 243 17.84 1.66 8.60
C VAL A 243 18.13 0.23 8.15
N ARG A 244 17.93 -0.04 6.86
CA ARG A 244 18.19 -1.35 6.25
C ARG A 244 18.49 -1.19 4.77
N VAL A 245 19.60 -1.77 4.33
CA VAL A 245 19.90 -1.94 2.90
C VAL A 245 19.12 -3.15 2.37
N GLY A 246 18.50 -3.00 1.23
CA GLY A 246 17.70 -4.01 0.55
C GLY A 246 17.81 -3.88 -0.97
N ALA A 247 16.70 -4.07 -1.68
CA ALA A 247 16.67 -4.05 -3.16
C ALA A 247 16.86 -2.64 -3.76
N GLY A 248 16.63 -1.56 -3.00
CA GLY A 248 16.88 -0.18 -3.45
C GLY A 248 18.31 0.25 -3.17
N ASP A 249 18.88 1.08 -4.06
CA ASP A 249 20.20 1.68 -3.89
C ASP A 249 20.22 2.64 -2.68
N PRO A 250 21.03 2.41 -1.63
CA PRO A 250 21.10 3.32 -0.48
C PRO A 250 21.84 4.64 -0.77
N GLY A 251 22.71 4.67 -1.79
CA GLY A 251 23.61 5.78 -2.07
C GLY A 251 22.99 7.18 -2.10
N PRO A 252 21.77 7.39 -2.62
CA PRO A 252 21.09 8.70 -2.57
C PRO A 252 20.74 9.19 -1.16
N PHE A 253 20.86 8.34 -0.13
CA PHE A 253 20.45 8.60 1.26
C PHE A 253 21.60 8.47 2.27
N GLU A 254 22.82 8.25 1.79
CA GLU A 254 24.08 8.19 2.58
C GLU A 254 24.84 9.51 2.63
#